data_98da30df8a557a22cc6ef97bf4cc484a
#
_entry.id   98da30df8a557a22cc6ef97bf4cc484a
#
_cell.length_a   1.000
_cell.length_b   1.000
_cell.length_c   1.000
_cell.angle_alpha   90.00
_cell.angle_beta   90.00
_cell.angle_gamma   90.00
#
_symmetry.space_group_name_H-M   'P 1'
#
loop_
_entity.id
_entity.type
_entity.pdbx_description
1 polymer ?
#
loop_
_entity_poly.entity_id
_entity_poly.type
_entity_poly.pdbx_seq_one_letter_code
_entity_poly.pdbx_strand_id
1 'polypeptide(L)'
;MKTVQRFCQIIYIFAVCNRSRIYRMGKDNYLHCYKMVWDTEFAPNPHHGVLTLATCKPRIRKYANVGDWISGWTSVKVHDKNNRIIEFRNGERLIYIAKISKIIPFDQYWHEYPQKRPHELINGKSLTRKGCRCCREEGKNISIHYDCGDNIYKPVRNNSGKFVQLPNGGGHNENDKDHDLSGKNVLICNEFYYFGVHHACKIDKQLFSYPIPRWKKIKLEDVAKIINYIQSNYKSGIVVENEDYTK
;
A
#
# COMPACT_ATOMS: atom_id res chain seq x y z
N MET A 1 55.58 -19.74 15.34
CA MET A 1 55.02 -18.56 16.04
C MET A 1 54.47 -17.47 15.12
N LYS A 2 54.77 -17.42 13.82
CA LYS A 2 54.25 -16.37 12.91
C LYS A 2 52.84 -16.63 12.33
N THR A 3 52.34 -17.86 12.38
CA THR A 3 51.05 -18.24 11.78
C THR A 3 49.85 -17.94 12.69
N VAL A 4 50.01 -17.99 14.01
CA VAL A 4 48.95 -17.72 14.99
C VAL A 4 48.60 -16.22 15.09
N GLN A 5 49.63 -15.35 14.91
CA GLN A 5 49.41 -13.90 14.94
C GLN A 5 48.62 -13.38 13.74
N ARG A 6 48.70 -14.02 12.56
CA ARG A 6 47.90 -13.64 11.39
C ARG A 6 46.44 -14.00 11.54
N PHE A 7 46.11 -15.10 12.23
CA PHE A 7 44.72 -15.49 12.47
C PHE A 7 43.99 -14.54 13.45
N CYS A 8 44.71 -14.08 14.50
CA CYS A 8 44.14 -13.11 15.43
C CYS A 8 43.89 -11.72 14.79
N GLN A 9 44.75 -11.29 13.86
CA GLN A 9 44.53 -10.03 13.15
C GLN A 9 43.32 -10.07 12.17
N ILE A 10 43.10 -11.21 11.50
CA ILE A 10 41.96 -11.38 10.59
C ILE A 10 40.63 -11.41 11.37
N ILE A 11 40.59 -12.07 12.53
CA ILE A 11 39.41 -12.08 13.40
C ILE A 11 39.14 -10.69 13.98
N TYR A 12 40.17 -9.91 14.29
CA TYR A 12 40.02 -8.54 14.81
C TYR A 12 39.51 -7.56 13.70
N ILE A 13 39.95 -7.74 12.46
CA ILE A 13 39.46 -6.94 11.31
C ILE A 13 37.98 -7.27 11.00
N PHE A 14 37.58 -8.53 11.09
CA PHE A 14 36.16 -8.91 10.94
C PHE A 14 35.28 -8.41 12.09
N ALA A 15 35.80 -8.40 13.32
CA ALA A 15 35.09 -7.89 14.49
C ALA A 15 34.99 -6.35 14.50
N VAL A 16 35.98 -5.64 13.97
CA VAL A 16 35.96 -4.17 13.85
C VAL A 16 35.12 -3.71 12.67
N CYS A 17 35.08 -4.47 11.56
CA CYS A 17 34.22 -4.15 10.41
C CYS A 17 32.70 -4.36 10.70
N ASN A 18 32.36 -5.27 11.65
CA ASN A 18 30.96 -5.43 12.09
C ASN A 18 30.57 -4.45 13.21
N ARG A 19 31.47 -3.71 13.82
CA ARG A 19 31.13 -2.69 14.83
C ARG A 19 30.86 -1.30 14.25
N SER A 20 31.15 -1.03 13.00
CA SER A 20 30.90 0.29 12.39
C SER A 20 29.55 0.42 11.68
N ARG A 21 28.67 -0.59 11.71
CA ARG A 21 27.23 -0.40 11.56
C ARG A 21 26.58 -0.12 12.92
N ILE A 22 27.06 0.87 13.64
CA ILE A 22 26.19 1.62 14.53
C ILE A 22 25.21 2.31 13.58
N TYR A 23 24.08 1.63 13.31
CA TYR A 23 22.90 2.31 12.86
C TYR A 23 22.72 3.49 13.81
N ARG A 24 22.95 4.71 13.34
CA ARG A 24 22.31 5.87 13.95
C ARG A 24 20.88 5.39 14.14
N MET A 25 20.43 5.28 15.39
CA MET A 25 19.04 5.02 15.73
C MET A 25 18.27 6.18 15.10
N GLY A 26 17.90 6.00 13.83
CA GLY A 26 17.03 6.90 13.12
C GLY A 26 15.68 6.78 13.79
N LYS A 27 14.98 7.91 13.78
CA LYS A 27 13.58 8.08 14.12
C LYS A 27 12.83 6.74 14.14
N ASP A 28 12.22 6.37 15.29
CA ASP A 28 11.46 5.13 15.43
C ASP A 28 10.53 4.92 14.24
N ASN A 29 10.63 3.78 13.58
CA ASN A 29 9.72 3.41 12.50
C ASN A 29 8.48 2.73 13.09
N TYR A 30 7.36 2.86 12.39
CA TYR A 30 6.08 2.40 12.85
C TYR A 30 5.33 1.61 11.77
N LEU A 31 4.44 0.72 12.22
CA LEU A 31 3.38 0.16 11.40
C LEU A 31 2.09 0.96 11.61
N HIS A 32 1.55 1.52 10.53
CA HIS A 32 0.24 2.15 10.50
C HIS A 32 -0.82 1.14 10.06
N CYS A 33 -1.69 0.71 10.98
CA CYS A 33 -2.75 -0.26 10.71
C CYS A 33 -4.10 0.43 10.61
N TYR A 34 -4.97 -0.03 9.72
CA TYR A 34 -6.35 0.44 9.66
C TYR A 34 -7.32 -0.59 9.07
N LYS A 35 -8.61 -0.46 9.41
CA LYS A 35 -9.68 -1.27 8.82
C LYS A 35 -10.09 -0.73 7.45
N MET A 36 -10.32 -1.66 6.54
CA MET A 36 -10.86 -1.42 5.21
C MET A 36 -12.30 -1.93 5.14
N VAL A 37 -13.19 -1.12 4.61
CA VAL A 37 -14.58 -1.46 4.28
C VAL A 37 -14.79 -1.57 2.77
N TRP A 38 -13.81 -1.12 2.00
CA TRP A 38 -13.72 -1.21 0.54
C TRP A 38 -12.33 -1.66 0.14
N ASP A 39 -12.28 -2.58 -0.80
CA ASP A 39 -11.07 -3.00 -1.50
C ASP A 39 -11.32 -3.03 -3.00
N THR A 40 -11.13 -1.88 -3.61
CA THR A 40 -11.36 -1.62 -5.04
C THR A 40 -10.08 -1.53 -5.86
N GLU A 41 -8.93 -1.82 -5.24
CA GLU A 41 -7.61 -1.65 -5.86
C GLU A 41 -7.30 -0.17 -6.24
N PHE A 42 -8.06 0.78 -5.68
CA PHE A 42 -7.87 2.21 -5.90
C PHE A 42 -7.07 2.87 -4.75
N ALA A 43 -7.46 2.60 -3.50
CA ALA A 43 -6.76 3.12 -2.31
C ALA A 43 -6.67 2.04 -1.21
N PRO A 44 -5.55 1.26 -1.17
CA PRO A 44 -4.31 1.42 -1.92
C PRO A 44 -4.39 0.91 -3.36
N ASN A 45 -3.48 1.42 -4.20
CA ASN A 45 -3.35 1.01 -5.58
C ASN A 45 -2.10 0.12 -5.79
N PRO A 46 -2.24 -1.21 -5.99
CA PRO A 46 -1.10 -2.14 -6.05
C PRO A 46 -0.51 -2.34 -7.45
N HIS A 47 -1.03 -1.64 -8.46
CA HIS A 47 -0.69 -1.89 -9.85
C HIS A 47 0.60 -1.22 -10.31
N HIS A 48 1.11 -1.63 -11.49
CA HIS A 48 2.30 -1.08 -12.14
C HIS A 48 3.59 -1.23 -11.32
N GLY A 49 3.73 -2.37 -10.58
CA GLY A 49 4.95 -2.72 -9.86
C GLY A 49 5.23 -1.94 -8.58
N VAL A 50 4.33 -1.06 -8.17
CA VAL A 50 4.46 -0.24 -6.98
C VAL A 50 3.10 -0.06 -6.31
N LEU A 51 3.03 -0.18 -4.99
CA LEU A 51 1.82 0.16 -4.26
C LEU A 51 1.85 1.64 -3.88
N THR A 52 0.74 2.33 -4.17
CA THR A 52 0.58 3.76 -3.86
C THR A 52 -0.64 4.00 -2.98
N LEU A 53 -0.56 5.00 -2.12
CA LEU A 53 -1.69 5.53 -1.37
C LEU A 53 -1.77 7.03 -1.64
N ALA A 54 -2.50 7.41 -2.70
CA ALA A 54 -2.64 8.79 -3.14
C ALA A 54 -3.93 9.44 -2.62
N THR A 55 -4.95 8.65 -2.39
CA THR A 55 -6.26 9.10 -1.92
C THR A 55 -6.61 8.46 -0.58
N CYS A 56 -7.68 8.90 0.05
CA CYS A 56 -8.08 8.41 1.38
C CYS A 56 -6.98 8.59 2.45
N LYS A 57 -7.25 8.18 3.68
CA LYS A 57 -6.30 8.12 4.82
C LYS A 57 -5.36 9.35 4.97
N PRO A 58 -5.87 10.60 4.88
CA PRO A 58 -5.01 11.80 4.86
C PRO A 58 -4.12 11.91 6.10
N ARG A 59 -4.58 11.45 7.27
CA ARG A 59 -3.75 11.45 8.49
C ARG A 59 -2.53 10.56 8.36
N ILE A 60 -2.65 9.36 7.79
CA ILE A 60 -1.50 8.47 7.57
C ILE A 60 -0.56 9.15 6.58
N ARG A 61 -1.05 9.63 5.44
CA ARG A 61 -0.22 10.27 4.41
C ARG A 61 0.51 11.52 4.90
N LYS A 62 -0.09 12.25 5.86
CA LYS A 62 0.50 13.47 6.45
C LYS A 62 1.58 13.17 7.48
N TYR A 63 1.46 12.08 8.26
CA TYR A 63 2.28 11.85 9.45
C TYR A 63 3.19 10.63 9.38
N ALA A 64 3.10 9.82 8.33
CA ALA A 64 4.02 8.72 8.10
C ALA A 64 5.41 9.22 7.69
N ASN A 65 6.41 8.37 7.88
CA ASN A 65 7.79 8.63 7.47
C ASN A 65 8.26 7.54 6.50
N VAL A 66 9.27 7.86 5.72
CA VAL A 66 9.99 6.84 4.94
C VAL A 66 10.59 5.81 5.91
N GLY A 67 10.40 4.53 5.59
CA GLY A 67 10.76 3.39 6.44
C GLY A 67 9.62 2.89 7.34
N ASP A 68 8.56 3.68 7.56
CA ASP A 68 7.33 3.17 8.18
C ASP A 68 6.67 2.11 7.29
N TRP A 69 5.85 1.28 7.90
CA TRP A 69 4.98 0.34 7.21
C TRP A 69 3.53 0.77 7.31
N ILE A 70 2.74 0.38 6.32
CA ILE A 70 1.28 0.56 6.32
C ILE A 70 0.59 -0.78 6.08
N SER A 71 -0.56 -1.01 6.70
CA SER A 71 -1.35 -2.23 6.49
C SER A 71 -2.85 -1.98 6.54
N GLY A 72 -3.56 -2.64 5.63
CA GLY A 72 -5.01 -2.66 5.57
C GLY A 72 -5.57 -4.01 6.01
N TRP A 73 -6.54 -3.99 6.89
CA TRP A 73 -7.17 -5.16 7.49
C TRP A 73 -8.66 -5.18 7.20
N THR A 74 -9.23 -6.37 7.10
CA THR A 74 -10.66 -6.50 6.85
C THR A 74 -11.49 -5.93 7.99
N SER A 75 -12.58 -5.25 7.64
CA SER A 75 -13.75 -5.08 8.50
C SER A 75 -14.58 -6.36 8.51
N VAL A 76 -15.63 -6.43 9.32
CA VAL A 76 -16.58 -7.58 9.31
C VAL A 76 -17.20 -7.75 7.92
N LYS A 77 -17.43 -6.63 7.22
CA LYS A 77 -17.91 -6.60 5.84
C LYS A 77 -16.97 -5.72 5.01
N VAL A 78 -16.52 -6.24 3.89
CA VAL A 78 -15.69 -5.50 2.92
C VAL A 78 -16.33 -5.62 1.55
N HIS A 79 -16.49 -4.50 0.87
CA HIS A 79 -16.94 -4.48 -0.52
C HIS A 79 -15.73 -4.68 -1.44
N ASP A 80 -15.84 -5.59 -2.39
CA ASP A 80 -14.84 -5.76 -3.44
C ASP A 80 -15.03 -4.75 -4.58
N LYS A 81 -14.15 -4.81 -5.57
CA LYS A 81 -14.23 -3.97 -6.77
C LYS A 81 -15.52 -4.16 -7.58
N ASN A 82 -16.24 -5.26 -7.39
CA ASN A 82 -17.54 -5.54 -8.00
C ASN A 82 -18.71 -5.21 -7.07
N ASN A 83 -18.50 -4.47 -5.97
CA ASN A 83 -19.47 -4.14 -4.95
C ASN A 83 -20.09 -5.37 -4.24
N ARG A 84 -19.50 -6.54 -4.38
CA ARG A 84 -19.92 -7.71 -3.64
C ARG A 84 -19.42 -7.59 -2.22
N ILE A 85 -20.27 -7.97 -1.27
CA ILE A 85 -19.91 -7.96 0.16
C ILE A 85 -19.26 -9.28 0.50
N ILE A 86 -18.03 -9.21 1.03
CA ILE A 86 -17.30 -10.34 1.60
C ILE A 86 -17.35 -10.21 3.12
N GLU A 87 -17.83 -11.25 3.81
CA GLU A 87 -17.99 -11.25 5.26
C GLU A 87 -16.84 -11.95 5.97
N PHE A 88 -16.30 -11.30 7.03
CA PHE A 88 -15.19 -11.79 7.84
C PHE A 88 -15.58 -11.91 9.32
N ARG A 89 -16.61 -12.73 9.62
CA ARG A 89 -17.14 -12.89 10.99
C ARG A 89 -16.16 -13.56 11.96
N ASN A 90 -15.20 -14.32 11.44
CA ASN A 90 -14.25 -15.13 12.23
C ASN A 90 -12.91 -14.42 12.47
N GLY A 91 -12.90 -13.09 12.46
CA GLY A 91 -11.74 -12.28 12.75
C GLY A 91 -11.18 -11.51 11.58
N GLU A 92 -10.29 -10.60 11.91
CA GLU A 92 -9.66 -9.70 10.96
C GLU A 92 -8.61 -10.45 10.13
N ARG A 93 -8.52 -10.10 8.84
CA ARG A 93 -7.52 -10.64 7.93
C ARG A 93 -6.73 -9.50 7.29
N LEU A 94 -5.50 -9.77 6.94
CA LEU A 94 -4.62 -8.82 6.29
C LEU A 94 -4.93 -8.75 4.80
N ILE A 95 -5.35 -7.58 4.30
CA ILE A 95 -5.60 -7.33 2.87
C ILE A 95 -4.28 -6.96 2.19
N TYR A 96 -3.46 -6.13 2.85
CA TYR A 96 -2.13 -5.78 2.37
C TYR A 96 -1.24 -5.29 3.50
N ILE A 97 0.07 -5.35 3.25
CA ILE A 97 1.11 -4.70 4.06
C ILE A 97 2.20 -4.19 3.13
N ALA A 98 2.73 -2.99 3.40
CA ALA A 98 3.69 -2.35 2.52
C ALA A 98 4.64 -1.43 3.29
N LYS A 99 5.90 -1.36 2.83
CA LYS A 99 6.93 -0.47 3.38
C LYS A 99 7.00 0.83 2.60
N ILE A 100 6.91 1.96 3.27
CA ILE A 100 6.98 3.27 2.65
C ILE A 100 8.41 3.54 2.22
N SER A 101 8.61 3.57 0.91
CA SER A 101 9.92 3.81 0.28
C SER A 101 10.14 5.28 -0.04
N LYS A 102 9.06 6.02 -0.34
CA LYS A 102 9.11 7.43 -0.76
C LYS A 102 7.81 8.14 -0.35
N ILE A 103 7.92 9.41 -0.02
CA ILE A 103 6.78 10.30 0.27
C ILE A 103 6.96 11.53 -0.59
N ILE A 104 6.01 11.81 -1.48
CA ILE A 104 6.10 12.87 -2.46
C ILE A 104 4.81 13.69 -2.52
N PRO A 105 4.87 14.98 -2.84
CA PRO A 105 3.68 15.80 -3.05
C PRO A 105 2.93 15.39 -4.33
N PHE A 106 1.67 15.81 -4.46
CA PHE A 106 0.80 15.40 -5.57
C PHE A 106 1.28 15.85 -6.95
N ASP A 107 1.88 17.04 -7.05
CA ASP A 107 2.45 17.56 -8.30
C ASP A 107 3.61 16.67 -8.78
N GLN A 108 4.51 16.30 -7.87
CA GLN A 108 5.60 15.36 -8.17
C GLN A 108 5.05 13.99 -8.54
N TYR A 109 4.03 13.49 -7.82
CA TYR A 109 3.38 12.23 -8.13
C TYR A 109 2.76 12.24 -9.53
N TRP A 110 2.12 13.35 -9.91
CA TRP A 110 1.55 13.52 -11.25
C TRP A 110 2.59 13.30 -12.35
N HIS A 111 3.80 13.81 -12.18
CA HIS A 111 4.86 13.75 -13.18
C HIS A 111 5.63 12.43 -13.15
N GLU A 112 5.96 11.91 -11.98
CA GLU A 112 6.80 10.71 -11.84
C GLU A 112 6.05 9.40 -12.09
N TYR A 113 4.71 9.37 -11.90
CA TYR A 113 3.90 8.16 -12.02
C TYR A 113 2.74 8.30 -13.03
N PRO A 114 3.04 8.61 -14.31
CA PRO A 114 1.99 8.79 -15.33
C PRO A 114 1.19 7.50 -15.58
N GLN A 115 1.79 6.31 -15.37
CA GLN A 115 1.13 5.01 -15.49
C GLN A 115 0.04 4.78 -14.43
N LYS A 116 0.02 5.57 -13.37
CA LYS A 116 -1.01 5.54 -12.32
C LYS A 116 -2.19 6.47 -12.60
N ARG A 117 -2.16 7.26 -13.69
CA ARG A 117 -3.28 8.12 -14.07
C ARG A 117 -4.47 7.26 -14.51
N PRO A 118 -5.71 7.70 -14.24
CA PRO A 118 -6.88 6.98 -14.75
C PRO A 118 -6.89 6.99 -16.28
N HIS A 119 -7.17 5.84 -16.88
CA HIS A 119 -7.30 5.68 -18.32
C HIS A 119 -8.74 5.46 -18.68
N GLU A 120 -9.17 6.07 -19.77
CA GLU A 120 -10.48 5.86 -20.34
C GLU A 120 -10.63 4.41 -20.83
N LEU A 121 -11.78 3.81 -20.56
CA LEU A 121 -12.09 2.45 -20.97
C LEU A 121 -12.98 2.51 -22.22
N ILE A 122 -12.46 2.01 -23.33
CA ILE A 122 -13.22 1.92 -24.58
C ILE A 122 -14.01 0.61 -24.61
N ASN A 123 -15.33 0.69 -24.77
CA ASN A 123 -16.26 -0.46 -24.79
C ASN A 123 -16.16 -1.35 -23.53
N GLY A 124 -15.92 -0.77 -22.35
CA GLY A 124 -15.80 -1.50 -21.10
C GLY A 124 -14.57 -2.41 -21.00
N LYS A 125 -13.69 -2.37 -21.98
CA LYS A 125 -12.45 -3.15 -22.00
C LYS A 125 -11.27 -2.24 -21.67
N SER A 126 -10.78 -2.35 -20.44
CA SER A 126 -9.44 -1.87 -20.11
C SER A 126 -8.43 -2.86 -20.65
N LEU A 127 -7.39 -2.37 -21.30
CA LEU A 127 -6.21 -3.17 -21.63
C LEU A 127 -5.45 -3.62 -20.37
N THR A 128 -5.71 -2.97 -19.21
CA THR A 128 -4.94 -3.13 -17.98
C THR A 128 -5.74 -3.63 -16.77
N ARG A 129 -7.08 -3.49 -16.74
CA ARG A 129 -7.89 -3.90 -15.59
C ARG A 129 -9.31 -4.34 -15.95
N LYS A 130 -9.70 -5.52 -15.44
CA LYS A 130 -11.10 -5.97 -15.40
C LYS A 130 -11.77 -5.47 -14.13
N GLY A 131 -12.96 -4.86 -14.26
CA GLY A 131 -13.87 -4.68 -13.12
C GLY A 131 -13.56 -3.53 -12.19
N CYS A 132 -13.47 -2.31 -12.70
CA CYS A 132 -13.48 -1.12 -11.87
C CYS A 132 -14.90 -0.81 -11.32
N ARG A 133 -14.97 -0.04 -10.23
CA ARG A 133 -16.24 0.33 -9.57
C ARG A 133 -17.16 1.15 -10.48
N CYS A 134 -16.62 1.97 -11.37
CA CYS A 134 -17.35 2.79 -12.32
C CYS A 134 -18.06 1.96 -13.41
N CYS A 135 -17.50 0.80 -13.77
CA CYS A 135 -18.05 -0.07 -14.81
C CYS A 135 -19.29 -0.87 -14.37
N ARG A 136 -19.74 -0.70 -13.12
CA ARG A 136 -20.88 -1.44 -12.54
C ARG A 136 -22.22 -0.78 -12.69
N GLU A 137 -22.27 0.45 -13.06
CA GLU A 137 -23.53 1.10 -13.38
C GLU A 137 -24.02 0.67 -14.78
N GLU A 138 -23.93 -0.64 -15.05
CA GLU A 138 -24.57 -1.29 -16.18
C GLU A 138 -26.06 -1.03 -16.09
N GLY A 139 -26.59 -0.27 -17.03
CA GLY A 139 -27.98 0.18 -17.07
C GLY A 139 -28.13 1.69 -17.11
N LYS A 140 -27.08 2.45 -16.77
CA LYS A 140 -27.03 3.87 -17.14
C LYS A 140 -26.23 3.99 -18.43
N ASN A 141 -26.73 4.78 -19.38
CA ASN A 141 -26.04 5.15 -20.63
C ASN A 141 -24.80 6.01 -20.34
N ILE A 142 -23.80 5.45 -19.61
CA ILE A 142 -22.52 6.09 -19.38
C ILE A 142 -21.62 5.66 -20.53
N SER A 143 -21.38 6.58 -21.45
CA SER A 143 -20.56 6.34 -22.64
C SER A 143 -19.05 6.24 -22.36
N ILE A 144 -18.59 6.68 -21.19
CA ILE A 144 -17.17 6.80 -20.85
C ILE A 144 -16.93 6.24 -19.45
N HIS A 145 -16.03 5.28 -19.35
CA HIS A 145 -15.57 4.66 -18.10
C HIS A 145 -14.08 4.91 -17.90
N TYR A 146 -13.63 4.89 -16.64
CA TYR A 146 -12.23 5.04 -16.30
C TYR A 146 -11.77 3.87 -15.42
N ASP A 147 -10.50 3.49 -15.56
CA ASP A 147 -9.89 2.51 -14.68
C ASP A 147 -9.61 3.09 -13.26
N CYS A 148 -9.19 2.22 -12.34
CA CYS A 148 -8.92 2.59 -10.94
C CYS A 148 -7.55 3.24 -10.73
N GLY A 149 -6.97 3.95 -11.69
CA GLY A 149 -5.77 4.74 -11.49
C GLY A 149 -5.96 5.78 -10.38
N ASP A 150 -5.02 5.87 -9.43
CA ASP A 150 -5.14 6.72 -8.23
C ASP A 150 -4.42 8.06 -8.35
N ASN A 151 -3.71 8.31 -9.47
CA ASN A 151 -3.08 9.60 -9.78
C ASN A 151 -4.08 10.52 -10.48
N ILE A 152 -5.09 10.95 -9.71
CA ILE A 152 -6.27 11.67 -10.22
C ILE A 152 -6.19 13.19 -10.08
N TYR A 153 -5.18 13.72 -9.37
CA TYR A 153 -5.06 15.15 -9.10
C TYR A 153 -4.04 15.81 -10.03
N LYS A 154 -4.53 16.31 -11.18
CA LYS A 154 -3.70 17.01 -12.17
C LYS A 154 -3.37 18.44 -11.68
N PRO A 155 -2.09 18.83 -11.56
CA PRO A 155 -1.74 20.20 -11.19
C PRO A 155 -2.18 21.22 -12.24
N VAL A 156 -2.69 22.35 -11.75
CA VAL A 156 -3.09 23.47 -12.62
C VAL A 156 -1.83 24.25 -13.03
N ARG A 157 -1.65 24.46 -14.33
CA ARG A 157 -0.52 25.23 -14.87
C ARG A 157 -0.49 26.64 -14.26
N ASN A 158 0.70 27.08 -13.86
CA ASN A 158 0.93 28.41 -13.28
C ASN A 158 0.14 28.72 -11.99
N ASN A 159 -0.36 27.68 -11.29
CA ASN A 159 -1.09 27.86 -10.05
C ASN A 159 -0.67 26.77 -9.05
N SER A 160 0.49 26.97 -8.41
CA SER A 160 1.05 26.03 -7.46
C SER A 160 0.06 25.69 -6.35
N GLY A 161 -0.09 24.39 -6.08
CA GLY A 161 -0.98 23.87 -5.05
C GLY A 161 -2.46 23.77 -5.43
N LYS A 162 -2.84 24.16 -6.66
CA LYS A 162 -4.18 23.89 -7.19
C LYS A 162 -4.19 22.68 -8.10
N PHE A 163 -5.24 21.88 -7.98
CA PHE A 163 -5.41 20.64 -8.72
C PHE A 163 -6.81 20.57 -9.36
N VAL A 164 -6.87 19.96 -10.53
CA VAL A 164 -8.11 19.49 -11.15
C VAL A 164 -8.21 18.00 -10.87
N GLN A 165 -9.33 17.55 -10.34
CA GLN A 165 -9.62 16.14 -10.18
C GLN A 165 -10.06 15.54 -11.51
N LEU A 166 -9.44 14.45 -11.92
CA LEU A 166 -9.82 13.72 -13.11
C LEU A 166 -10.96 12.74 -12.83
N PRO A 167 -11.81 12.44 -13.82
CA PRO A 167 -12.68 11.28 -13.76
C PRO A 167 -11.87 10.02 -13.43
N ASN A 168 -12.44 9.14 -12.60
CA ASN A 168 -11.70 7.97 -12.09
C ASN A 168 -12.62 6.81 -11.76
N GLY A 169 -12.10 5.61 -11.80
CA GLY A 169 -12.81 4.39 -11.44
C GLY A 169 -12.88 4.09 -9.94
N GLY A 170 -12.25 4.91 -9.10
CA GLY A 170 -12.26 4.74 -7.64
C GLY A 170 -13.53 5.24 -6.97
N GLY A 171 -14.38 5.96 -7.72
CA GLY A 171 -15.62 6.55 -7.22
C GLY A 171 -15.41 7.80 -6.37
N HIS A 172 -14.21 8.42 -6.42
CA HIS A 172 -13.95 9.71 -5.82
C HIS A 172 -14.49 10.83 -6.72
N ASN A 173 -15.15 11.79 -6.11
CA ASN A 173 -15.73 12.96 -6.79
C ASN A 173 -15.23 14.25 -6.14
N GLU A 174 -15.69 15.42 -6.61
CA GLU A 174 -15.23 16.72 -6.14
C GLU A 174 -15.40 16.92 -4.63
N ASN A 175 -16.39 16.26 -3.99
CA ASN A 175 -16.57 16.32 -2.53
C ASN A 175 -15.45 15.60 -1.75
N ASP A 176 -14.74 14.67 -2.37
CA ASP A 176 -13.63 13.94 -1.76
C ASP A 176 -12.29 14.69 -1.88
N LYS A 177 -12.21 15.69 -2.76
CA LYS A 177 -10.98 16.38 -3.14
C LYS A 177 -10.27 17.04 -1.98
N ASP A 178 -10.96 17.83 -1.19
CA ASP A 178 -10.36 18.53 -0.05
C ASP A 178 -9.89 17.54 1.01
N HIS A 179 -10.67 16.48 1.25
CA HIS A 179 -10.28 15.40 2.14
C HIS A 179 -8.99 14.71 1.66
N ASP A 180 -8.91 14.35 0.40
CA ASP A 180 -7.74 13.70 -0.17
C ASP A 180 -6.51 14.62 -0.17
N LEU A 181 -6.65 15.86 -0.62
CA LEU A 181 -5.55 16.82 -0.67
C LEU A 181 -5.06 17.25 0.72
N SER A 182 -5.90 17.14 1.76
CA SER A 182 -5.49 17.41 3.15
C SER A 182 -4.35 16.51 3.64
N GLY A 183 -4.15 15.36 3.02
CA GLY A 183 -3.02 14.45 3.28
C GLY A 183 -1.67 14.98 2.78
N LYS A 184 -1.67 16.00 1.92
CA LYS A 184 -0.53 16.70 1.33
C LYS A 184 0.38 15.86 0.44
N ASN A 185 0.60 14.59 0.79
CA ASN A 185 1.55 13.70 0.15
C ASN A 185 0.89 12.41 -0.35
N VAL A 186 1.60 11.74 -1.25
CA VAL A 186 1.35 10.37 -1.71
C VAL A 186 2.42 9.46 -1.12
N LEU A 187 2.01 8.31 -0.61
CA LEU A 187 2.93 7.28 -0.14
C LEU A 187 3.23 6.31 -1.28
N ILE A 188 4.51 6.04 -1.47
CA ILE A 188 5.04 5.11 -2.48
C ILE A 188 5.71 3.95 -1.78
N CYS A 189 5.33 2.73 -2.11
CA CYS A 189 5.81 1.51 -1.50
C CYS A 189 6.32 0.55 -2.59
N ASN A 190 7.66 0.41 -2.70
CA ASN A 190 8.28 -0.52 -3.63
C ASN A 190 8.25 -1.96 -3.11
N GLU A 191 8.32 -2.13 -1.79
CA GLU A 191 8.15 -3.40 -1.11
C GLU A 191 6.73 -3.46 -0.56
N PHE A 192 5.91 -4.39 -1.10
CA PHE A 192 4.53 -4.54 -0.67
C PHE A 192 4.04 -5.96 -0.92
N TYR A 193 3.02 -6.36 -0.16
CA TYR A 193 2.36 -7.66 -0.24
C TYR A 193 0.85 -7.39 -0.24
N TYR A 194 0.23 -7.49 -1.41
CA TYR A 194 -1.18 -7.21 -1.61
C TYR A 194 -1.93 -8.50 -1.90
N PHE A 195 -2.69 -8.98 -0.94
CA PHE A 195 -3.51 -10.20 -1.04
C PHE A 195 -4.87 -9.92 -1.69
N GLY A 196 -5.38 -8.71 -1.50
CA GLY A 196 -6.75 -8.37 -1.85
C GLY A 196 -7.79 -9.00 -0.91
N VAL A 197 -9.04 -8.54 -1.02
CA VAL A 197 -10.11 -8.98 -0.11
C VAL A 197 -10.45 -10.47 -0.25
N HIS A 198 -10.33 -11.04 -1.46
CA HIS A 198 -10.68 -12.43 -1.74
C HIS A 198 -9.66 -13.42 -1.16
N HIS A 199 -8.40 -13.03 -1.07
CA HIS A 199 -7.27 -13.82 -0.56
C HIS A 199 -6.68 -13.24 0.72
N ALA A 200 -7.47 -12.43 1.45
CA ALA A 200 -7.02 -11.76 2.66
C ALA A 200 -6.42 -12.76 3.66
N CYS A 201 -5.15 -12.55 4.01
CA CYS A 201 -4.33 -13.50 4.75
C CYS A 201 -4.76 -13.58 6.21
N LYS A 202 -5.02 -14.78 6.71
CA LYS A 202 -5.27 -15.04 8.13
C LYS A 202 -3.94 -15.01 8.88
N ILE A 203 -3.77 -14.03 9.74
CA ILE A 203 -2.58 -13.88 10.57
C ILE A 203 -2.81 -14.54 11.93
N ASP A 204 -1.86 -15.38 12.36
CA ASP A 204 -1.89 -15.99 13.69
C ASP A 204 -1.76 -14.90 14.77
N LYS A 205 -2.52 -15.05 15.87
CA LYS A 205 -2.48 -14.12 17.01
C LYS A 205 -1.10 -14.06 17.69
N GLN A 206 -0.29 -15.11 17.56
CA GLN A 206 1.08 -15.12 18.07
C GLN A 206 2.01 -14.19 17.26
N LEU A 207 1.69 -13.95 15.98
CA LEU A 207 2.41 -13.03 15.10
C LEU A 207 1.92 -11.60 15.25
N PHE A 208 0.60 -11.43 15.43
CA PHE A 208 -0.01 -10.12 15.56
C PHE A 208 -1.31 -10.19 16.38
N SER A 209 -1.33 -9.56 17.55
CA SER A 209 -2.45 -9.61 18.49
C SER A 209 -3.07 -8.24 18.82
N TYR A 210 -2.70 -7.21 18.08
CA TYR A 210 -3.22 -5.87 18.31
C TYR A 210 -4.63 -5.70 17.71
N PRO A 211 -5.56 -5.07 18.45
CA PRO A 211 -6.86 -4.70 17.88
C PRO A 211 -6.65 -3.64 16.79
N ILE A 212 -7.33 -3.79 15.66
CA ILE A 212 -7.27 -2.87 14.54
C ILE A 212 -8.47 -1.93 14.57
N PRO A 213 -8.32 -0.68 15.06
CA PRO A 213 -9.35 0.34 14.97
C PRO A 213 -9.39 0.98 13.58
N ARG A 214 -10.04 2.13 13.47
CA ARG A 214 -10.00 2.93 12.21
C ARG A 214 -8.58 3.31 11.80
N TRP A 215 -7.69 3.56 12.75
CA TRP A 215 -6.25 3.78 12.55
C TRP A 215 -5.50 3.58 13.87
N LYS A 216 -4.38 2.87 13.80
CA LYS A 216 -3.44 2.67 14.92
C LYS A 216 -2.01 2.75 14.40
N LYS A 217 -1.13 3.34 15.22
CA LYS A 217 0.32 3.41 15.00
C LYS A 217 0.99 2.54 16.06
N ILE A 218 1.81 1.59 15.64
CA ILE A 218 2.50 0.61 16.50
C ILE A 218 3.98 0.68 16.18
N LYS A 219 4.86 0.63 17.17
CA LYS A 219 6.31 0.59 16.95
C LYS A 219 6.69 -0.65 16.14
N LEU A 220 7.63 -0.48 15.23
CA LEU A 220 8.01 -1.57 14.31
C LEU A 220 8.65 -2.75 15.04
N GLU A 221 9.39 -2.48 16.12
CA GLU A 221 9.97 -3.51 16.98
C GLU A 221 8.92 -4.44 17.60
N ASP A 222 7.74 -3.90 17.97
CA ASP A 222 6.63 -4.66 18.57
C ASP A 222 5.91 -5.56 17.55
N VAL A 223 6.08 -5.30 16.26
CA VAL A 223 5.41 -6.02 15.16
C VAL A 223 6.38 -6.68 14.19
N ALA A 224 7.65 -6.79 14.54
CA ALA A 224 8.69 -7.39 13.70
C ALA A 224 8.35 -8.83 13.29
N LYS A 225 7.66 -9.59 14.14
CA LYS A 225 7.27 -10.98 13.86
C LYS A 225 6.38 -11.10 12.64
N ILE A 226 5.35 -10.25 12.50
CA ILE A 226 4.45 -10.32 11.33
C ILE A 226 5.20 -9.90 10.07
N ILE A 227 6.06 -8.88 10.14
CA ILE A 227 6.81 -8.41 8.97
C ILE A 227 7.77 -9.50 8.49
N ASN A 228 8.54 -10.09 9.40
CA ASN A 228 9.44 -11.20 9.07
C ASN A 228 8.69 -12.40 8.51
N TYR A 229 7.53 -12.74 9.07
CA TYR A 229 6.68 -13.81 8.56
C TYR A 229 6.25 -13.54 7.12
N ILE A 230 5.75 -12.34 6.82
CA ILE A 230 5.30 -11.98 5.48
C ILE A 230 6.48 -11.99 4.49
N GLN A 231 7.61 -11.39 4.84
CA GLN A 231 8.80 -11.35 3.99
C GLN A 231 9.38 -12.73 3.70
N SER A 232 9.26 -13.68 4.65
CA SER A 232 9.78 -15.04 4.50
C SER A 232 8.85 -15.97 3.70
N ASN A 233 7.55 -15.70 3.68
CA ASN A 233 6.56 -16.61 3.09
C ASN A 233 5.97 -16.11 1.78
N TYR A 234 6.13 -14.84 1.43
CA TYR A 234 5.51 -14.27 0.24
C TYR A 234 6.51 -13.46 -0.58
N LYS A 235 6.32 -13.47 -1.89
CA LYS A 235 7.05 -12.59 -2.80
C LYS A 235 6.41 -11.20 -2.82
N SER A 236 7.24 -10.15 -2.79
CA SER A 236 6.76 -8.78 -2.91
C SER A 236 6.01 -8.54 -4.23
N GLY A 237 4.85 -7.90 -4.14
CA GLY A 237 3.95 -7.63 -5.25
C GLY A 237 2.49 -7.94 -4.92
N ILE A 238 1.68 -8.16 -5.95
CA ILE A 238 0.35 -8.73 -5.82
C ILE A 238 0.52 -10.22 -5.58
N VAL A 239 0.07 -10.68 -4.41
CA VAL A 239 0.16 -12.09 -4.04
C VAL A 239 -1.01 -12.82 -4.72
N VAL A 240 -0.68 -13.64 -5.70
CA VAL A 240 -1.62 -14.56 -6.33
C VAL A 240 -1.45 -15.90 -5.64
N GLU A 241 -2.52 -16.50 -5.13
CA GLU A 241 -2.46 -17.90 -4.72
C GLU A 241 -2.17 -18.72 -6.00
N ASN A 242 -0.99 -19.32 -6.06
CA ASN A 242 -0.76 -20.41 -7.00
C ASN A 242 -1.66 -21.57 -6.56
N GLU A 243 -2.54 -22.01 -7.44
CA GLU A 243 -3.44 -23.15 -7.21
C GLU A 243 -2.68 -24.47 -6.93
N ASP A 244 -1.34 -24.47 -6.86
CA ASP A 244 -0.46 -25.65 -6.81
C ASP A 244 0.20 -25.93 -5.46
N TYR A 245 -0.18 -25.31 -4.35
CA TYR A 245 0.37 -25.65 -3.01
C TYR A 245 -0.61 -26.40 -2.10
N THR A 246 -1.53 -27.21 -2.67
CA THR A 246 -2.24 -28.24 -1.93
C THR A 246 -1.80 -29.62 -2.44
N LYS A 247 -0.63 -30.05 -1.99
CA LYS A 247 -0.27 -31.49 -1.93
C LYS A 247 0.38 -31.76 -0.60
#